data_90b1b7b58f8c1c7e6b83c346c4781f0f
#
_entry.id   90b1b7b58f8c1c7e6b83c346c4781f0f
#
_cell.length_a   1.000
_cell.length_b   1.000
_cell.length_c   1.000
_cell.angle_alpha   90.00
_cell.angle_beta   90.00
_cell.angle_gamma   90.00
#
_symmetry.space_group_name_H-M   'P 1'
#
loop_
_entity.id
_entity.type
_entity.pdbx_description
1 polymer ?
#
loop_
_entity_poly.entity_id
_entity_poly.type
_entity_poly.pdbx_seq_one_letter_code
_entity_poly.pdbx_strand_id
1 'polypeptide(L)'
;MNLYEELLYRGLIQDISDEKLIDKLNNEKLTFYIGTDPTADSMHIGHYSSFLISKRLAKYGHNPILLVGGATGLIGDPKPTSERPMITKEEVEKNFKGLKKQAEEIFGFEVVNNFDWTTDINVIDFLRDYGK
;
A
#
# COMPACT_ATOMS: atom_id res chain seq x y z
N MET A 1 -15.47 -6.14 23.13
CA MET A 1 -15.05 -4.99 22.26
C MET A 1 -14.89 -5.53 20.86
N ASN A 2 -15.61 -4.98 19.90
CA ASN A 2 -15.45 -5.35 18.50
C ASN A 2 -14.23 -4.63 17.88
N LEU A 3 -13.87 -4.98 16.64
CA LEU A 3 -12.69 -4.41 15.98
C LEU A 3 -12.75 -2.88 15.89
N TYR A 4 -13.87 -2.33 15.44
CA TYR A 4 -14.02 -0.87 15.30
C TYR A 4 -13.89 -0.14 16.65
N GLU A 5 -14.51 -0.65 17.68
CA GLU A 5 -14.40 -0.11 19.05
C GLU A 5 -12.95 -0.16 19.56
N GLU A 6 -12.22 -1.25 19.29
CA GLU A 6 -10.81 -1.35 19.68
C GLU A 6 -9.95 -0.31 18.96
N LEU A 7 -10.16 -0.12 17.64
CA LEU A 7 -9.42 0.86 16.88
C LEU A 7 -9.70 2.29 17.35
N LEU A 8 -10.95 2.62 17.67
CA LEU A 8 -11.33 3.91 18.25
C LEU A 8 -10.68 4.11 19.63
N TYR A 9 -10.79 3.14 20.52
CA TYR A 9 -10.22 3.20 21.87
C TYR A 9 -8.71 3.45 21.85
N ARG A 10 -8.02 2.89 20.84
CA ARG A 10 -6.57 3.07 20.66
C ARG A 10 -6.19 4.34 19.90
N GLY A 11 -7.16 5.13 19.43
CA GLY A 11 -6.90 6.33 18.62
C GLY A 11 -6.29 6.01 17.24
N LEU A 12 -6.62 4.86 16.66
CA LEU A 12 -6.07 4.41 15.37
C LEU A 12 -6.96 4.75 14.17
N ILE A 13 -8.12 5.33 14.41
CA ILE A 13 -9.03 5.84 13.37
C ILE A 13 -9.09 7.36 13.49
N GLN A 14 -8.76 8.03 12.41
CA GLN A 14 -8.92 9.48 12.29
C GLN A 14 -10.20 9.80 11.52
N ASP A 15 -10.47 9.06 10.45
CA ASP A 15 -11.61 9.29 9.56
C ASP A 15 -12.04 7.98 8.91
N ILE A 16 -13.27 7.97 8.38
CA ILE A 16 -13.85 6.85 7.67
C ILE A 16 -14.65 7.36 6.47
N SER A 17 -14.42 6.80 5.31
CA SER A 17 -15.03 7.25 4.06
C SER A 17 -16.51 6.89 3.92
N ASP A 18 -16.96 5.84 4.56
CA ASP A 18 -18.36 5.37 4.54
C ASP A 18 -18.67 4.64 5.85
N GLU A 19 -19.75 5.04 6.53
CA GLU A 19 -20.18 4.42 7.79
C GLU A 19 -20.53 2.92 7.66
N LYS A 20 -20.93 2.48 6.47
CA LYS A 20 -21.15 1.05 6.17
C LYS A 20 -19.90 0.20 6.34
N LEU A 21 -18.73 0.83 6.28
CA LEU A 21 -17.46 0.15 6.50
C LEU A 21 -17.31 -0.37 7.95
N ILE A 22 -17.98 0.27 8.91
CA ILE A 22 -17.97 -0.15 10.32
C ILE A 22 -18.56 -1.55 10.46
N ASP A 23 -19.72 -1.77 9.84
CA ASP A 23 -20.38 -3.09 9.89
C ASP A 23 -19.52 -4.15 9.18
N LYS A 24 -18.99 -3.82 8.01
CA LYS A 24 -18.10 -4.71 7.26
C LYS A 24 -16.83 -5.07 8.02
N LEU A 25 -16.18 -4.10 8.66
CA LEU A 25 -14.98 -4.33 9.48
C LEU A 25 -15.26 -5.27 10.65
N ASN A 26 -16.46 -5.19 11.25
CA ASN A 26 -16.81 -6.01 12.40
C ASN A 26 -17.30 -7.41 12.02
N ASN A 27 -17.96 -7.58 10.89
CA ASN A 27 -18.75 -8.76 10.57
C ASN A 27 -18.30 -9.51 9.31
N GLU A 28 -17.48 -8.91 8.45
CA GLU A 28 -17.02 -9.53 7.21
C GLU A 28 -15.50 -9.76 7.25
N LYS A 29 -15.02 -10.60 6.31
CA LYS A 29 -13.57 -10.75 6.03
C LYS A 29 -13.25 -9.96 4.77
N LEU A 30 -12.54 -8.87 4.94
CA LEU A 30 -12.18 -7.96 3.86
C LEU A 30 -10.74 -8.19 3.42
N THR A 31 -10.52 -8.10 2.12
CA THR A 31 -9.17 -7.88 1.57
C THR A 31 -8.95 -6.39 1.41
N PHE A 32 -7.84 -5.88 1.89
CA PHE A 32 -7.46 -4.47 1.81
C PHE A 32 -5.99 -4.33 1.45
N TYR A 33 -5.60 -3.17 0.97
CA TYR A 33 -4.20 -2.91 0.67
C TYR A 33 -3.66 -1.67 1.36
N ILE A 34 -2.35 -1.64 1.52
CA ILE A 34 -1.58 -0.47 1.92
C ILE A 34 -0.58 -0.20 0.82
N GLY A 35 -0.52 1.04 0.35
CA GLY A 35 0.44 1.47 -0.67
C GLY A 35 1.74 1.99 -0.04
N THR A 36 2.86 1.70 -0.70
CA THR A 36 4.16 2.32 -0.42
C THR A 36 4.98 2.45 -1.69
N ASP A 37 5.74 3.53 -1.82
CA ASP A 37 6.67 3.72 -2.93
C ASP A 37 8.05 3.13 -2.59
N PRO A 38 8.72 2.50 -3.57
CA PRO A 38 10.04 1.89 -3.37
C PRO A 38 11.17 2.94 -3.45
N THR A 39 11.12 3.94 -2.58
CA THR A 39 12.10 5.04 -2.52
C THR A 39 13.39 4.67 -1.80
N ALA A 40 13.40 3.55 -1.10
CA ALA A 40 14.56 2.96 -0.43
C ALA A 40 14.43 1.44 -0.37
N ASP A 41 15.52 0.73 -0.14
CA ASP A 41 15.56 -0.73 -0.05
C ASP A 41 15.14 -1.29 1.32
N SER A 42 14.78 -0.40 2.25
CA SER A 42 14.35 -0.75 3.60
C SER A 42 13.25 0.17 4.11
N MET A 43 12.43 -0.36 5.02
CA MET A 43 11.36 0.37 5.68
C MET A 43 11.91 1.15 6.88
N HIS A 44 11.22 2.24 7.20
CA HIS A 44 11.45 3.02 8.42
C HIS A 44 10.27 2.90 9.40
N ILE A 45 10.39 3.53 10.56
CA ILE A 45 9.40 3.46 11.64
C ILE A 45 7.98 3.88 11.21
N GLY A 46 7.83 4.79 10.24
CA GLY A 46 6.53 5.18 9.71
C GLY A 46 5.83 4.04 8.98
N HIS A 47 6.55 3.25 8.18
CA HIS A 47 6.01 2.03 7.56
C HIS A 47 5.62 0.99 8.61
N TYR A 48 6.49 0.80 9.62
CA TYR A 48 6.24 -0.14 10.70
C TYR A 48 4.93 0.15 11.43
N SER A 49 4.67 1.41 11.74
CA SER A 49 3.44 1.85 12.40
C SER A 49 2.18 1.50 11.58
N SER A 50 2.19 1.80 10.28
CA SER A 50 1.08 1.47 9.38
C SER A 50 0.86 -0.05 9.24
N PHE A 51 1.95 -0.82 9.17
CA PHE A 51 1.88 -2.27 9.04
C PHE A 51 1.43 -2.95 10.33
N LEU A 52 1.70 -2.37 11.50
CA LEU A 52 1.15 -2.85 12.77
C LEU A 52 -0.38 -2.75 12.79
N ILE A 53 -0.95 -1.67 12.27
CA ILE A 53 -2.41 -1.53 12.14
C ILE A 53 -2.95 -2.63 11.22
N SER A 54 -2.32 -2.86 10.08
CA SER A 54 -2.73 -3.91 9.13
C SER A 54 -2.60 -5.30 9.72
N LYS A 55 -1.56 -5.56 10.50
CA LYS A 55 -1.41 -6.82 11.23
C LYS A 55 -2.49 -7.00 12.30
N ARG A 56 -2.94 -5.90 12.92
CA ARG A 56 -4.08 -5.92 13.85
C ARG A 56 -5.38 -6.30 13.13
N LEU A 57 -5.66 -5.66 11.98
CA LEU A 57 -6.81 -6.05 11.15
C LEU A 57 -6.74 -7.52 10.73
N ALA A 58 -5.57 -8.02 10.38
CA ALA A 58 -5.37 -9.42 10.03
C ALA A 58 -5.70 -10.38 11.18
N LYS A 59 -5.46 -10.01 12.44
CA LYS A 59 -5.86 -10.81 13.60
C LYS A 59 -7.37 -10.99 13.73
N TYR A 60 -8.15 -10.07 13.18
CA TYR A 60 -9.60 -10.16 13.11
C TYR A 60 -10.11 -10.86 11.84
N GLY A 61 -9.21 -11.41 11.04
CA GLY A 61 -9.55 -12.23 9.87
C GLY A 61 -9.54 -11.47 8.53
N HIS A 62 -9.15 -10.19 8.52
CA HIS A 62 -8.97 -9.44 7.28
C HIS A 62 -7.67 -9.82 6.59
N ASN A 63 -7.60 -9.66 5.28
CA ASN A 63 -6.47 -10.03 4.45
C ASN A 63 -5.70 -8.78 3.95
N PRO A 64 -4.54 -8.45 4.53
CA PRO A 64 -3.72 -7.32 4.10
C PRO A 64 -2.87 -7.68 2.87
N ILE A 65 -2.80 -6.75 1.92
CA ILE A 65 -1.89 -6.79 0.77
C ILE A 65 -1.00 -5.55 0.84
N LEU A 66 0.31 -5.72 0.73
CA LEU A 66 1.23 -4.60 0.51
C LEU A 66 1.35 -4.33 -0.99
N LEU A 67 0.89 -3.15 -1.41
CA LEU A 67 1.03 -2.66 -2.77
C LEU A 67 2.27 -1.78 -2.88
N VAL A 68 3.26 -2.23 -3.63
CA VAL A 68 4.45 -1.44 -3.91
C VAL A 68 4.29 -0.70 -5.23
N GLY A 69 4.53 0.60 -5.20
CA GLY A 69 4.42 1.49 -6.36
C GLY A 69 5.62 1.44 -7.31
N GLY A 70 5.95 0.26 -7.86
CA GLY A 70 7.09 0.13 -8.77
C GLY A 70 6.93 0.90 -10.07
N ALA A 71 5.71 1.05 -10.59
CA ALA A 71 5.45 1.91 -11.74
C ALA A 71 5.34 3.38 -11.35
N THR A 72 4.58 3.70 -10.30
CA THR A 72 4.36 5.08 -9.84
C THR A 72 5.64 5.71 -9.28
N GLY A 73 6.50 4.93 -8.65
CA GLY A 73 7.80 5.38 -8.16
C GLY A 73 8.75 5.85 -9.27
N LEU A 74 8.57 5.37 -10.51
CA LEU A 74 9.32 5.84 -11.67
C LEU A 74 8.87 7.22 -12.16
N ILE A 75 7.64 7.62 -11.89
CA ILE A 75 7.07 8.88 -12.39
C ILE A 75 7.50 10.05 -11.51
N GLY A 76 7.60 9.82 -10.20
CA GLY A 76 7.89 10.86 -9.20
C GLY A 76 6.71 11.79 -8.94
N ASP A 77 6.40 12.01 -7.66
CA ASP A 77 5.40 13.00 -7.28
C ASP A 77 5.96 14.40 -7.35
N PRO A 78 5.27 15.36 -7.98
CA PRO A 78 5.67 16.75 -7.94
C PRO A 78 5.59 17.29 -6.51
N LYS A 79 6.67 17.92 -6.04
CA LYS A 79 6.62 18.70 -4.79
C LYS A 79 6.28 20.15 -5.13
N PRO A 80 5.67 20.92 -4.21
CA PRO A 80 5.34 22.32 -4.46
C PRO A 80 6.53 23.20 -4.86
N THR A 81 7.74 22.80 -4.51
CA THR A 81 8.98 23.58 -4.70
C THR A 81 10.07 22.87 -5.51
N SER A 82 9.91 21.59 -5.84
CA SER A 82 10.92 20.84 -6.59
C SER A 82 10.35 19.52 -7.13
N GLU A 83 10.85 19.05 -8.27
CA GLU A 83 10.62 17.69 -8.70
C GLU A 83 11.45 16.71 -7.87
N ARG A 84 10.89 15.54 -7.56
CA ARG A 84 11.69 14.43 -6.99
C ARG A 84 12.69 13.97 -8.04
N PRO A 85 13.94 13.67 -7.67
CA PRO A 85 14.87 13.05 -8.59
C PRO A 85 14.29 11.71 -9.07
N MET A 86 14.32 11.50 -10.39
CA MET A 86 13.85 10.24 -10.98
C MET A 86 14.79 9.09 -10.56
N ILE A 87 14.21 8.03 -10.05
CA ILE A 87 14.91 6.80 -9.67
C ILE A 87 15.00 5.91 -10.91
N THR A 88 16.13 5.20 -11.09
CA THR A 88 16.27 4.26 -12.20
C THR A 88 15.44 3.01 -12.00
N LYS A 89 15.11 2.30 -13.10
CA LYS A 89 14.37 1.03 -13.02
C LYS A 89 15.08 0.00 -12.17
N GLU A 90 16.40 -0.09 -12.29
CA GLU A 90 17.26 -1.01 -11.55
C GLU A 90 17.20 -0.72 -10.05
N GLU A 91 17.20 0.56 -9.69
CA GLU A 91 17.10 0.98 -8.29
C GLU A 91 15.71 0.70 -7.70
N VAL A 92 14.65 0.98 -8.47
CA VAL A 92 13.27 0.63 -8.09
C VAL A 92 13.13 -0.87 -7.87
N GLU A 93 13.69 -1.71 -8.77
CA GLU A 93 13.64 -3.18 -8.62
C GLU A 93 14.42 -3.66 -7.39
N LYS A 94 15.59 -3.10 -7.14
CA LYS A 94 16.39 -3.40 -5.94
C LYS A 94 15.61 -3.05 -4.67
N ASN A 95 15.05 -1.84 -4.63
CA ASN A 95 14.27 -1.36 -3.49
C ASN A 95 13.01 -2.23 -3.27
N PHE A 96 12.31 -2.59 -4.34
CA PHE A 96 11.17 -3.49 -4.28
C PHE A 96 11.54 -4.83 -3.63
N LYS A 97 12.64 -5.45 -4.05
CA LYS A 97 13.10 -6.73 -3.47
C LYS A 97 13.37 -6.61 -1.97
N GLY A 98 13.99 -5.52 -1.54
CA GLY A 98 14.26 -5.26 -0.12
C GLY A 98 12.98 -5.08 0.70
N LEU A 99 12.04 -4.26 0.23
CA LEU A 99 10.75 -4.03 0.88
C LEU A 99 9.90 -5.31 0.94
N LYS A 100 9.85 -6.05 -0.17
CA LYS A 100 9.14 -7.33 -0.24
C LYS A 100 9.66 -8.32 0.79
N LYS A 101 10.97 -8.50 0.87
CA LYS A 101 11.60 -9.38 1.84
C LYS A 101 11.21 -9.01 3.27
N GLN A 102 11.31 -7.74 3.65
CA GLN A 102 10.93 -7.26 4.97
C GLN A 102 9.44 -7.46 5.28
N ALA A 103 8.56 -7.16 4.33
CA ALA A 103 7.12 -7.34 4.50
C ALA A 103 6.74 -8.81 4.70
N GLU A 104 7.33 -9.71 3.93
CA GLU A 104 7.07 -11.14 4.04
C GLU A 104 7.64 -11.74 5.32
N GLU A 105 8.89 -11.42 5.68
CA GLU A 105 9.56 -11.99 6.86
C GLU A 105 9.03 -11.45 8.19
N ILE A 106 8.74 -10.14 8.28
CA ILE A 106 8.35 -9.50 9.53
C ILE A 106 6.83 -9.56 9.75
N PHE A 107 6.06 -9.34 8.71
CA PHE A 107 4.59 -9.22 8.80
C PHE A 107 3.85 -10.40 8.20
N GLY A 108 4.45 -11.17 7.28
CA GLY A 108 3.79 -12.23 6.54
C GLY A 108 2.75 -11.73 5.54
N PHE A 109 2.91 -10.52 5.02
CA PHE A 109 1.99 -9.93 4.05
C PHE A 109 2.23 -10.46 2.64
N GLU A 110 1.14 -10.61 1.88
CA GLU A 110 1.21 -10.71 0.43
C GLU A 110 1.69 -9.37 -0.13
N VAL A 111 2.64 -9.42 -1.06
CA VAL A 111 3.22 -8.23 -1.69
C VAL A 111 2.94 -8.25 -3.18
N VAL A 112 2.37 -7.16 -3.69
CA VAL A 112 2.13 -6.95 -5.12
C VAL A 112 2.83 -5.68 -5.60
N ASN A 113 3.23 -5.66 -6.87
CA ASN A 113 3.90 -4.53 -7.49
C ASN A 113 3.01 -4.01 -8.64
N ASN A 114 2.62 -2.75 -8.60
CA ASN A 114 1.80 -2.19 -9.68
C ASN A 114 2.54 -2.13 -11.03
N PHE A 115 3.85 -2.25 -11.03
CA PHE A 115 4.65 -2.39 -12.24
C PHE A 115 4.21 -3.59 -13.09
N ASP A 116 3.85 -4.71 -12.46
CA ASP A 116 3.55 -5.98 -13.13
C ASP A 116 2.36 -5.89 -14.10
N TRP A 117 1.36 -5.06 -13.79
CA TRP A 117 0.21 -4.87 -14.68
C TRP A 117 0.24 -3.55 -15.45
N THR A 118 0.98 -2.55 -14.98
CA THR A 118 1.04 -1.23 -15.63
C THR A 118 1.87 -1.28 -16.91
N THR A 119 2.93 -2.07 -16.93
CA THR A 119 3.84 -2.18 -18.08
C THR A 119 3.20 -2.84 -19.30
N ASP A 120 2.17 -3.63 -19.10
CA ASP A 120 1.45 -4.30 -20.17
C ASP A 120 0.39 -3.41 -20.85
N ILE A 121 0.15 -2.23 -20.28
CA ILE A 121 -0.83 -1.29 -20.82
C ILE A 121 -0.22 -0.53 -22.00
N ASN A 122 -0.79 -0.74 -23.18
CA ASN A 122 -0.44 0.04 -24.36
C ASN A 122 -0.98 1.48 -24.24
N VAL A 123 -0.17 2.46 -24.65
CA VAL A 123 -0.55 3.89 -24.55
C VAL A 123 -1.81 4.25 -25.32
N ILE A 124 -2.04 3.62 -26.48
CA ILE A 124 -3.25 3.87 -27.29
C ILE A 124 -4.48 3.29 -26.59
N ASP A 125 -4.36 2.09 -26.05
CA ASP A 125 -5.43 1.45 -25.28
C ASP A 125 -5.74 2.25 -24.01
N PHE A 126 -4.73 2.74 -23.31
CA PHE A 126 -4.90 3.61 -22.15
C PHE A 126 -5.68 4.89 -22.52
N LEU A 127 -5.27 5.59 -23.59
CA LEU A 127 -5.93 6.81 -24.04
C LEU A 127 -7.38 6.56 -24.49
N ARG A 128 -7.62 5.41 -25.13
CA ARG A 128 -8.96 5.03 -25.59
C ARG A 128 -9.89 4.69 -24.42
N ASP A 129 -9.44 3.92 -23.46
CA ASP A 129 -10.27 3.28 -22.44
C ASP A 129 -10.34 4.09 -21.14
N TYR A 130 -9.26 4.78 -20.76
CA TYR A 130 -9.12 5.49 -19.49
C TYR A 130 -8.87 7.00 -19.65
N GLY A 131 -8.26 7.44 -20.72
CA GLY A 131 -7.83 8.83 -20.94
C GLY A 131 -8.90 9.77 -21.48
N LYS A 132 -10.17 9.39 -21.40
CA LYS A 132 -11.31 10.21 -21.86
C LYS A 132 -11.75 11.20 -20.81
#